data_31b43358e15ed9f74d81b006f078a1d1
#
_entry.id   31b43358e15ed9f74d81b006f078a1d1
#
_cell.length_a   1.000
_cell.length_b   1.000
_cell.length_c   1.000
_cell.angle_alpha   90.00
_cell.angle_beta   90.00
_cell.angle_gamma   90.00
#
_symmetry.space_group_name_H-M   'P 1'
#
loop_
_entity.id
_entity.type
_entity.pdbx_description
1 polymer ?
#
loop_
_entity_poly.entity_id
_entity_poly.type
_entity_poly.pdbx_seq_one_letter_code
_entity_poly.pdbx_strand_id
1 'polypeptide(L)'
;MRLQLLVAIAVLQVAAPSAPQATIAAGPSRATLYLPDAQTGYYRGTRFDWSGAIASLEWQRHTYFGQWFEKYDPRLHDAITGPVEEFSSVGYDQARTGGSFVRIGVGAVRKPDEPAYRQFGMYDITDPGTWTINRGPSGVEFVHELRDTGGYAYVYRKDVRLSGNTLILEHHLKNTGVKPISTSVYEHNFYMLDRQPTGPDYVVRFPFDTRAVRPLNGLAEARGREVVFLKPFEPKQTVFTELEGFGTEAGDYDIRVENHKTGAGVRQTADRPLARLVLWSAATTVCPEAFIDVKVEPGAESSWRITYEFYEADRK
;
A
#
# COMPACT_ATOMS: atom_id res chain seq x y z
N MET A 1 -3.97 -58.43 27.64
CA MET A 1 -4.17 -57.00 27.75
C MET A 1 -2.85 -56.34 27.38
N ARG A 2 -2.69 -55.89 26.13
CA ARG A 2 -1.45 -55.22 25.65
C ARG A 2 -1.63 -53.71 25.77
N LEU A 3 -0.83 -53.08 26.62
CA LEU A 3 -0.78 -51.65 26.83
C LEU A 3 0.00 -51.01 25.63
N GLN A 4 -0.69 -50.26 24.77
CA GLN A 4 -0.03 -49.46 23.73
C GLN A 4 0.39 -48.13 24.34
N LEU A 5 1.69 -47.90 24.39
CA LEU A 5 2.28 -46.64 24.81
C LEU A 5 2.18 -45.67 23.60
N LEU A 6 1.31 -44.67 23.68
CA LEU A 6 1.27 -43.53 22.72
C LEU A 6 2.39 -42.57 23.11
N VAL A 7 3.45 -42.52 22.30
CA VAL A 7 4.49 -41.49 22.38
C VAL A 7 3.99 -40.26 21.62
N ALA A 8 3.59 -39.24 22.35
CA ALA A 8 3.28 -37.93 21.77
C ALA A 8 4.59 -37.22 21.42
N ILE A 9 4.91 -37.13 20.15
CA ILE A 9 6.01 -36.28 19.63
C ILE A 9 5.53 -34.85 19.67
N ALA A 10 5.98 -34.07 20.64
CA ALA A 10 5.82 -32.63 20.65
C ALA A 10 6.74 -32.02 19.56
N VAL A 11 6.17 -31.63 18.45
CA VAL A 11 6.88 -30.82 17.46
C VAL A 11 7.03 -29.40 18.05
N LEU A 12 8.23 -29.06 18.51
CA LEU A 12 8.57 -27.68 18.84
C LEU A 12 8.48 -26.88 17.52
N GLN A 13 7.41 -26.14 17.33
CA GLN A 13 7.36 -25.07 16.34
C GLN A 13 8.28 -23.95 16.83
N VAL A 14 9.47 -23.85 16.25
CA VAL A 14 10.31 -22.66 16.37
C VAL A 14 9.53 -21.54 15.69
N ALA A 15 9.00 -20.62 16.47
CA ALA A 15 8.36 -19.42 15.92
C ALA A 15 9.41 -18.72 15.04
N ALA A 16 9.07 -18.45 13.78
CA ALA A 16 9.92 -17.66 12.92
C ALA A 16 10.19 -16.30 13.61
N PRO A 17 11.40 -15.74 13.54
CA PRO A 17 11.70 -14.44 14.13
C PRO A 17 10.69 -13.43 13.61
N SER A 18 10.04 -12.69 14.51
CA SER A 18 9.08 -11.66 14.13
C SER A 18 9.80 -10.60 13.30
N ALA A 19 9.21 -10.22 12.15
CA ALA A 19 9.76 -9.16 11.30
C ALA A 19 10.01 -7.87 12.12
N PRO A 20 11.04 -7.08 11.81
CA PRO A 20 11.32 -5.82 12.49
C PRO A 20 10.12 -4.88 12.45
N GLN A 21 9.81 -4.23 13.57
CA GLN A 21 8.65 -3.36 13.74
C GLN A 21 8.99 -2.11 14.55
N ALA A 22 8.18 -1.06 14.37
CA ALA A 22 8.11 0.10 15.23
C ALA A 22 6.66 0.40 15.58
N THR A 23 6.42 0.88 16.80
CA THR A 23 5.12 1.39 17.22
C THR A 23 5.19 2.89 17.40
N ILE A 24 4.21 3.62 16.86
CA ILE A 24 4.03 5.06 17.03
C ILE A 24 2.66 5.34 17.63
N ALA A 25 2.55 6.45 18.37
CA ALA A 25 1.30 6.84 18.99
C ALA A 25 1.16 8.38 19.09
N ALA A 26 -0.06 8.88 18.94
CA ALA A 26 -0.39 10.29 19.14
C ALA A 26 -1.86 10.42 19.58
N GLY A 27 -2.09 10.85 20.83
CA GLY A 27 -3.43 10.96 21.40
C GLY A 27 -4.16 9.61 21.37
N PRO A 28 -5.34 9.54 20.72
CA PRO A 28 -6.14 8.32 20.63
C PRO A 28 -5.69 7.34 19.52
N SER A 29 -4.66 7.71 18.75
CA SER A 29 -4.16 6.90 17.64
C SER A 29 -2.92 6.12 18.01
N ARG A 30 -2.86 4.86 17.54
CA ARG A 30 -1.71 3.97 17.68
C ARG A 30 -1.53 3.15 16.40
N ALA A 31 -0.29 3.06 15.90
CA ALA A 31 0.03 2.22 14.75
C ALA A 31 1.29 1.41 15.01
N THR A 32 1.32 0.20 14.46
CA THR A 32 2.51 -0.64 14.35
C THR A 32 2.90 -0.73 12.89
N LEU A 33 4.15 -0.43 12.58
CA LEU A 33 4.71 -0.44 11.23
C LEU A 33 5.75 -1.53 11.10
N TYR A 34 5.75 -2.23 9.96
CA TYR A 34 6.86 -3.09 9.58
C TYR A 34 8.03 -2.23 9.08
N LEU A 35 9.24 -2.65 9.44
CA LEU A 35 10.46 -1.98 9.04
C LEU A 35 11.13 -2.74 7.89
N PRO A 36 11.67 -2.02 6.89
CA PRO A 36 12.36 -2.65 5.77
C PRO A 36 13.63 -3.38 6.22
N ASP A 37 13.77 -4.60 5.74
CA ASP A 37 14.97 -5.42 5.91
C ASP A 37 15.00 -6.49 4.82
N ALA A 38 16.08 -6.58 4.05
CA ALA A 38 16.20 -7.48 2.91
C ALA A 38 16.22 -8.98 3.29
N GLN A 39 16.49 -9.32 4.55
CA GLN A 39 16.61 -10.70 5.03
C GLN A 39 15.43 -11.11 5.92
N THR A 40 15.02 -10.23 6.82
CA THR A 40 14.03 -10.52 7.88
C THR A 40 12.78 -9.66 7.80
N GLY A 41 12.71 -8.70 6.85
CA GLY A 41 11.56 -7.83 6.64
C GLY A 41 10.27 -8.62 6.40
N TYR A 42 9.15 -8.08 6.88
CA TYR A 42 7.83 -8.67 6.68
C TYR A 42 7.51 -8.83 5.19
N TYR A 43 7.74 -7.79 4.39
CA TYR A 43 7.60 -7.84 2.94
C TYR A 43 8.95 -7.68 2.27
N ARG A 44 9.26 -8.57 1.33
CA ARG A 44 10.50 -8.61 0.54
C ARG A 44 10.20 -8.87 -0.93
N GLY A 45 8.97 -8.61 -1.34
CA GLY A 45 8.55 -8.67 -2.75
C GLY A 45 9.03 -7.45 -3.53
N THR A 46 8.80 -7.48 -4.83
CA THR A 46 9.27 -6.42 -5.75
C THR A 46 8.15 -5.52 -6.27
N ARG A 47 6.92 -5.70 -5.77
CA ARG A 47 5.78 -4.89 -6.19
C ARG A 47 5.69 -3.59 -5.40
N PHE A 48 5.71 -3.66 -4.07
CA PHE A 48 5.47 -2.53 -3.19
C PHE A 48 6.74 -2.00 -2.54
N ASP A 49 6.73 -0.71 -2.19
CA ASP A 49 7.71 -0.10 -1.30
C ASP A 49 7.74 -0.83 0.05
N TRP A 50 8.94 -1.04 0.59
CA TRP A 50 9.13 -1.74 1.86
C TRP A 50 8.95 -0.84 3.07
N SER A 51 8.94 0.48 2.89
CA SER A 51 8.91 1.43 3.99
C SER A 51 7.53 1.55 4.63
N GLY A 52 7.41 1.21 5.91
CA GLY A 52 6.31 1.62 6.75
C GLY A 52 4.96 0.97 6.48
N ALA A 53 4.93 -0.23 5.86
CA ALA A 53 3.70 -1.00 5.76
C ALA A 53 3.06 -1.16 7.15
N ILE A 54 1.77 -0.83 7.28
CA ILE A 54 1.10 -0.77 8.58
C ILE A 54 0.56 -2.15 8.97
N ALA A 55 1.14 -2.76 10.00
CA ALA A 55 0.69 -4.01 10.57
C ALA A 55 -0.68 -3.88 11.25
N SER A 56 -0.90 -2.75 11.95
CA SER A 56 -2.16 -2.39 12.58
C SER A 56 -2.22 -0.88 12.80
N LEU A 57 -3.41 -0.31 12.70
CA LEU A 57 -3.69 1.05 13.12
C LEU A 57 -5.03 1.10 13.84
N GLU A 58 -5.03 1.71 15.01
CA GLU A 58 -6.20 1.92 15.84
C GLU A 58 -6.37 3.42 16.10
N TRP A 59 -7.60 3.89 16.02
CA TRP A 59 -8.03 5.19 16.48
C TRP A 59 -9.29 5.03 17.34
N GLN A 60 -9.19 5.46 18.58
CA GLN A 60 -10.24 5.20 19.59
C GLN A 60 -10.53 3.69 19.70
N ARG A 61 -11.73 3.24 19.24
CA ARG A 61 -12.18 1.84 19.26
C ARG A 61 -12.15 1.17 17.90
N HIS A 62 -11.76 1.90 16.86
CA HIS A 62 -11.79 1.42 15.48
C HIS A 62 -10.42 0.98 14.99
N THR A 63 -10.41 -0.04 14.15
CA THR A 63 -9.23 -0.54 13.44
C THR A 63 -9.39 -0.32 11.94
N TYR A 64 -8.29 -0.03 11.24
CA TYR A 64 -8.34 0.39 9.83
C TYR A 64 -7.55 -0.51 8.89
N PHE A 65 -6.45 -1.08 9.35
CA PHE A 65 -5.53 -1.88 8.55
C PHE A 65 -5.18 -3.18 9.24
N GLY A 66 -4.71 -4.18 8.47
CA GLY A 66 -4.32 -5.48 9.00
C GLY A 66 -4.05 -6.49 7.89
N GLN A 67 -3.85 -7.75 8.26
CA GLN A 67 -3.66 -8.83 7.29
C GLN A 67 -5.01 -9.20 6.65
N TRP A 68 -5.18 -8.88 5.37
CA TRP A 68 -6.38 -9.12 4.57
C TRP A 68 -6.35 -10.44 3.81
N PHE A 69 -5.16 -11.04 3.65
CA PHE A 69 -4.89 -12.27 2.90
C PHE A 69 -4.72 -13.48 3.83
N GLU A 70 -4.97 -14.68 3.31
CA GLU A 70 -4.89 -15.93 4.06
C GLU A 70 -3.46 -16.48 4.09
N LYS A 71 -2.79 -16.52 2.93
CA LYS A 71 -1.46 -17.12 2.79
C LYS A 71 -0.38 -16.05 2.86
N TYR A 72 0.48 -16.14 3.86
CA TYR A 72 1.64 -15.29 3.98
C TYR A 72 2.87 -15.92 3.33
N ASP A 73 3.53 -15.16 2.47
CA ASP A 73 4.87 -15.40 1.97
C ASP A 73 5.50 -14.01 1.76
N PRO A 74 6.65 -13.70 2.37
CA PRO A 74 7.25 -12.36 2.30
C PRO A 74 7.64 -11.91 0.88
N ARG A 75 7.72 -12.82 -0.09
CA ARG A 75 8.02 -12.51 -1.48
C ARG A 75 6.78 -12.46 -2.38
N LEU A 76 5.64 -12.93 -1.90
CA LEU A 76 4.41 -12.92 -2.70
C LEU A 76 3.94 -11.47 -2.88
N HIS A 77 3.64 -11.11 -4.13
CA HIS A 77 3.34 -9.73 -4.53
C HIS A 77 2.25 -9.05 -3.71
N ASP A 78 1.24 -9.78 -3.20
CA ASP A 78 0.10 -9.25 -2.44
C ASP A 78 0.14 -9.57 -0.94
N ALA A 79 1.17 -10.26 -0.43
CA ALA A 79 1.25 -10.62 0.99
C ALA A 79 1.82 -9.46 1.83
N ILE A 80 1.17 -8.30 1.75
CA ILE A 80 1.52 -7.08 2.47
C ILE A 80 0.26 -6.41 3.02
N THR A 81 0.41 -5.59 4.05
CA THR A 81 -0.66 -4.77 4.64
C THR A 81 -0.53 -3.32 4.18
N GLY A 82 -1.65 -2.58 4.08
CA GLY A 82 -1.65 -1.19 3.64
C GLY A 82 -1.70 -0.17 4.78
N PRO A 83 -1.60 1.14 4.42
CA PRO A 83 -1.28 1.62 3.09
C PRO A 83 0.18 1.37 2.71
N VAL A 84 0.40 1.06 1.44
CA VAL A 84 1.73 0.86 0.86
C VAL A 84 1.79 1.42 -0.55
N GLU A 85 2.91 2.02 -0.90
CA GLU A 85 3.13 2.59 -2.22
C GLU A 85 3.50 1.52 -3.25
N GLU A 86 2.88 1.59 -4.41
CA GLU A 86 3.39 0.94 -5.61
C GLU A 86 3.83 1.99 -6.62
N PHE A 87 5.13 2.05 -6.88
CA PHE A 87 5.70 2.86 -7.96
C PHE A 87 5.72 2.06 -9.26
N SER A 88 5.42 2.71 -10.39
CA SER A 88 5.70 2.12 -11.69
C SER A 88 7.20 1.87 -11.85
N SER A 89 7.57 0.83 -12.64
CA SER A 89 8.98 0.50 -12.88
C SER A 89 9.71 1.62 -13.60
N VAL A 90 10.94 1.92 -13.19
CA VAL A 90 11.80 2.92 -13.82
C VAL A 90 12.92 2.23 -14.60
N GLY A 91 13.04 2.56 -15.89
CA GLY A 91 14.10 2.04 -16.75
C GLY A 91 13.91 0.62 -17.27
N TYR A 92 12.73 0.00 -17.10
CA TYR A 92 12.47 -1.37 -17.56
C TYR A 92 12.66 -1.52 -19.06
N ASP A 93 12.11 -0.63 -19.89
CA ASP A 93 12.19 -0.74 -21.35
C ASP A 93 13.61 -0.50 -21.86
N GLN A 94 14.42 0.30 -21.17
CA GLN A 94 15.81 0.59 -21.50
C GLN A 94 16.78 -0.52 -21.02
N ALA A 95 16.37 -1.32 -20.05
CA ALA A 95 17.19 -2.42 -19.56
C ALA A 95 17.22 -3.56 -20.58
N ARG A 96 18.41 -4.09 -20.87
CA ARG A 96 18.57 -5.34 -21.63
C ARG A 96 18.16 -6.54 -20.77
N THR A 97 17.77 -7.63 -21.40
CA THR A 97 17.61 -8.93 -20.71
C THR A 97 18.85 -9.27 -19.88
N GLY A 98 18.66 -9.67 -18.62
CA GLY A 98 19.71 -9.91 -17.65
C GLY A 98 20.30 -8.65 -16.98
N GLY A 99 20.01 -7.45 -17.51
CA GLY A 99 20.33 -6.18 -16.86
C GLY A 99 19.38 -5.85 -15.74
N SER A 100 19.55 -4.67 -15.11
CA SER A 100 18.70 -4.24 -14.00
C SER A 100 17.87 -3.01 -14.37
N PHE A 101 16.70 -2.90 -13.75
CA PHE A 101 15.83 -1.73 -13.72
C PHE A 101 15.48 -1.39 -12.27
N VAL A 102 14.82 -0.28 -12.04
CA VAL A 102 14.61 0.26 -10.69
C VAL A 102 13.15 0.10 -10.25
N ARG A 103 12.97 -0.34 -9.00
CA ARG A 103 11.73 -0.26 -8.24
C ARG A 103 11.97 0.63 -7.02
N ILE A 104 11.38 1.83 -7.01
CA ILE A 104 11.55 2.76 -5.88
C ILE A 104 11.00 2.12 -4.61
N GLY A 105 11.74 2.23 -3.49
CA GLY A 105 11.41 1.58 -2.23
C GLY A 105 11.72 0.08 -2.16
N VAL A 106 12.29 -0.50 -3.23
CA VAL A 106 12.75 -1.90 -3.28
C VAL A 106 14.22 -1.98 -3.64
N GLY A 107 14.65 -1.27 -4.71
CA GLY A 107 16.02 -1.27 -5.20
C GLY A 107 16.13 -1.57 -6.69
N ALA A 108 17.29 -2.11 -7.10
CA ALA A 108 17.52 -2.60 -8.45
C ALA A 108 17.09 -4.05 -8.57
N VAL A 109 16.36 -4.37 -9.65
CA VAL A 109 15.81 -5.71 -9.90
C VAL A 109 16.18 -6.18 -11.31
N ARG A 110 16.40 -7.47 -11.46
CA ARG A 110 16.82 -8.07 -12.72
C ARG A 110 15.67 -8.16 -13.73
N LYS A 111 15.92 -7.69 -14.96
CA LYS A 111 15.00 -7.92 -16.08
C LYS A 111 15.19 -9.35 -16.61
N PRO A 112 14.20 -10.25 -16.48
CA PRO A 112 14.26 -11.58 -17.06
C PRO A 112 14.06 -11.52 -18.59
N ASP A 113 14.15 -12.67 -19.24
CA ASP A 113 13.76 -12.82 -20.65
C ASP A 113 12.23 -12.94 -20.75
N GLU A 114 11.58 -11.79 -20.85
CA GLU A 114 10.12 -11.67 -20.95
C GLU A 114 9.73 -10.56 -21.92
N PRO A 115 8.57 -10.68 -22.61
CA PRO A 115 8.17 -9.73 -23.66
C PRO A 115 7.78 -8.35 -23.12
N ALA A 116 7.30 -8.26 -21.87
CA ALA A 116 6.84 -7.03 -21.24
C ALA A 116 6.94 -7.12 -19.72
N TYR A 117 6.97 -5.96 -19.05
CA TYR A 117 6.92 -5.89 -17.60
C TYR A 117 5.64 -6.53 -17.05
N ARG A 118 5.79 -7.36 -16.02
CA ARG A 118 4.67 -8.00 -15.32
C ARG A 118 4.56 -7.42 -13.91
N GLN A 119 3.50 -6.64 -13.67
CA GLN A 119 3.26 -5.99 -12.38
C GLN A 119 3.31 -6.96 -11.19
N PHE A 120 2.79 -8.17 -11.35
CA PHE A 120 2.77 -9.22 -10.32
C PHE A 120 3.93 -10.21 -10.45
N GLY A 121 4.95 -9.88 -11.24
CA GLY A 121 6.15 -10.68 -11.39
C GLY A 121 7.01 -10.64 -10.12
N MET A 122 7.53 -11.80 -9.72
CA MET A 122 8.57 -11.86 -8.69
C MET A 122 9.92 -11.75 -9.37
N TYR A 123 10.53 -10.57 -9.26
CA TYR A 123 11.84 -10.30 -9.85
C TYR A 123 12.96 -10.59 -8.85
N ASP A 124 14.15 -10.92 -9.36
CA ASP A 124 15.34 -11.04 -8.52
C ASP A 124 15.89 -9.66 -8.18
N ILE A 125 16.04 -9.38 -6.88
CA ILE A 125 16.65 -8.15 -6.40
C ILE A 125 18.17 -8.29 -6.56
N THR A 126 18.76 -7.38 -7.33
CA THR A 126 20.21 -7.35 -7.60
C THR A 126 20.94 -6.41 -6.65
N ASP A 127 20.27 -5.36 -6.18
CA ASP A 127 20.72 -4.43 -5.18
C ASP A 127 19.52 -3.88 -4.39
N PRO A 128 19.35 -4.23 -3.11
CA PRO A 128 18.24 -3.73 -2.30
C PRO A 128 18.43 -2.27 -1.83
N GLY A 129 19.51 -1.59 -2.25
CA GLY A 129 19.87 -0.27 -1.74
C GLY A 129 20.24 -0.26 -0.26
N THR A 130 20.24 0.92 0.32
CA THR A 130 20.57 1.13 1.75
C THR A 130 19.41 1.82 2.45
N TRP A 131 18.96 1.27 3.57
CA TRP A 131 17.93 1.83 4.41
C TRP A 131 18.49 2.50 5.65
N THR A 132 18.05 3.74 5.92
CA THR A 132 18.22 4.43 7.20
C THR A 132 16.84 4.64 7.82
N ILE A 133 16.68 4.30 9.11
CA ILE A 133 15.38 4.34 9.79
C ILE A 133 15.54 5.15 11.09
N ASN A 134 14.86 6.30 11.15
CA ASN A 134 14.85 7.18 12.30
C ASN A 134 13.49 7.08 13.01
N ARG A 135 13.49 6.60 14.26
CA ARG A 135 12.27 6.34 15.02
C ARG A 135 12.01 7.43 16.04
N GLY A 136 10.77 7.94 16.05
CA GLY A 136 10.26 8.83 17.08
C GLY A 136 9.02 8.25 17.76
N PRO A 137 8.49 8.88 18.81
CA PRO A 137 7.32 8.40 19.53
C PRO A 137 6.03 8.44 18.72
N SER A 138 5.91 9.37 17.77
CA SER A 138 4.72 9.59 16.93
C SER A 138 4.97 9.44 15.45
N GLY A 139 6.19 9.06 15.02
CA GLY A 139 6.53 8.90 13.62
C GLY A 139 7.81 8.12 13.38
N VAL A 140 7.96 7.66 12.15
CA VAL A 140 9.17 6.98 11.66
C VAL A 140 9.53 7.60 10.32
N GLU A 141 10.79 8.02 10.18
CA GLU A 141 11.37 8.40 8.90
C GLU A 141 12.14 7.22 8.32
N PHE A 142 11.90 6.97 7.05
CA PHE A 142 12.60 5.97 6.24
C PHE A 142 13.37 6.70 5.13
N VAL A 143 14.65 6.40 4.96
CA VAL A 143 15.46 6.89 3.86
C VAL A 143 16.01 5.70 3.10
N HIS A 144 15.69 5.62 1.82
CA HIS A 144 16.17 4.61 0.90
C HIS A 144 17.09 5.22 -0.15
N GLU A 145 18.34 4.76 -0.18
CA GLU A 145 19.31 5.19 -1.17
C GLU A 145 19.64 4.07 -2.12
N LEU A 146 19.43 4.30 -3.41
CA LEU A 146 19.88 3.43 -4.49
C LEU A 146 20.97 4.17 -5.29
N ARG A 147 22.13 3.54 -5.39
CA ARG A 147 23.24 4.03 -6.23
C ARG A 147 22.98 3.72 -7.70
N ASP A 148 23.90 4.16 -8.56
CA ASP A 148 23.72 4.07 -10.01
C ASP A 148 23.30 2.67 -10.50
N THR A 149 22.17 2.62 -11.16
CA THR A 149 21.62 1.46 -11.84
C THR A 149 21.26 1.87 -13.26
N GLY A 150 22.20 1.73 -14.17
CA GLY A 150 22.01 2.10 -15.58
C GLY A 150 21.74 3.58 -15.83
N GLY A 151 22.28 4.46 -15.00
CA GLY A 151 22.09 5.91 -15.01
C GLY A 151 20.95 6.41 -14.12
N TYR A 152 20.21 5.53 -13.45
CA TYR A 152 19.21 5.86 -12.44
C TYR A 152 19.80 5.71 -11.04
N ALA A 153 19.64 6.71 -10.20
CA ALA A 153 20.00 6.71 -8.79
C ALA A 153 19.06 7.64 -8.04
N TYR A 154 18.76 7.37 -6.77
CA TYR A 154 17.86 8.23 -6.01
C TYR A 154 18.14 8.17 -4.50
N VAL A 155 17.67 9.21 -3.81
CA VAL A 155 17.37 9.19 -2.39
C VAL A 155 15.87 9.39 -2.25
N TYR A 156 15.19 8.40 -1.68
CA TYR A 156 13.77 8.45 -1.38
C TYR A 156 13.57 8.49 0.14
N ARG A 157 12.92 9.55 0.62
CA ARG A 157 12.55 9.70 2.03
C ARG A 157 11.05 9.63 2.17
N LYS A 158 10.58 8.84 3.13
CA LYS A 158 9.19 8.74 3.55
C LYS A 158 9.08 8.96 5.05
N ASP A 159 8.27 9.94 5.43
CA ASP A 159 7.93 10.20 6.83
C ASP A 159 6.52 9.67 7.09
N VAL A 160 6.38 8.74 8.03
CA VAL A 160 5.10 8.21 8.51
C VAL A 160 4.85 8.76 9.89
N ARG A 161 3.79 9.58 10.05
CA ARG A 161 3.54 10.29 11.32
C ARG A 161 2.06 10.26 11.73
N LEU A 162 1.81 9.98 13.00
CA LEU A 162 0.50 10.17 13.63
C LEU A 162 0.40 11.56 14.29
N SER A 163 -0.79 12.20 14.17
CA SER A 163 -1.13 13.45 14.82
C SER A 163 -2.63 13.47 15.13
N GLY A 164 -3.02 13.28 16.41
CA GLY A 164 -4.43 13.20 16.79
C GLY A 164 -5.17 12.05 16.10
N ASN A 165 -6.13 12.37 15.25
CA ASN A 165 -6.89 11.42 14.44
C ASN A 165 -6.34 11.28 12.99
N THR A 166 -5.09 11.65 12.77
CA THR A 166 -4.54 11.74 11.41
C THR A 166 -3.26 10.91 11.28
N LEU A 167 -3.16 10.14 10.19
CA LEU A 167 -1.93 9.55 9.69
C LEU A 167 -1.46 10.37 8.49
N ILE A 168 -0.20 10.78 8.48
CA ILE A 168 0.40 11.59 7.44
C ILE A 168 1.57 10.82 6.85
N LEU A 169 1.57 10.67 5.52
CA LEU A 169 2.68 10.14 4.74
C LEU A 169 3.26 11.30 3.91
N GLU A 170 4.49 11.70 4.21
CA GLU A 170 5.23 12.72 3.44
C GLU A 170 6.35 12.03 2.68
N HIS A 171 6.43 12.34 1.39
CA HIS A 171 7.36 11.71 0.47
C HIS A 171 8.26 12.73 -0.18
N HIS A 172 9.55 12.40 -0.30
CA HIS A 172 10.55 13.20 -1.00
C HIS A 172 11.39 12.26 -1.86
N LEU A 173 11.37 12.47 -3.17
CA LEU A 173 12.16 11.71 -4.12
C LEU A 173 13.18 12.62 -4.79
N LYS A 174 14.45 12.47 -4.45
CA LYS A 174 15.55 13.17 -5.08
C LYS A 174 16.22 12.29 -6.13
N ASN A 175 16.31 12.77 -7.34
CA ASN A 175 17.04 12.10 -8.42
C ASN A 175 18.53 12.43 -8.32
N THR A 176 19.36 11.48 -7.92
CA THR A 176 20.82 11.60 -7.83
C THR A 176 21.53 10.97 -9.03
N GLY A 177 20.78 10.42 -9.99
CA GLY A 177 21.27 9.83 -11.23
C GLY A 177 21.45 10.88 -12.34
N VAL A 178 21.74 10.35 -13.54
CA VAL A 178 21.93 11.16 -14.77
C VAL A 178 20.77 11.07 -15.73
N LYS A 179 19.78 10.22 -15.45
CA LYS A 179 18.55 10.07 -16.25
C LYS A 179 17.34 10.59 -15.49
N PRO A 180 16.33 11.17 -16.15
CA PRO A 180 15.11 11.59 -15.50
C PRO A 180 14.35 10.36 -14.95
N ILE A 181 13.83 10.50 -13.74
CA ILE A 181 12.89 9.52 -13.15
C ILE A 181 11.48 9.96 -13.53
N SER A 182 10.75 9.09 -14.22
CA SER A 182 9.33 9.27 -14.52
C SER A 182 8.59 8.02 -14.08
N THR A 183 7.65 8.18 -13.16
CA THR A 183 6.89 7.09 -12.54
C THR A 183 5.50 7.60 -12.15
N SER A 184 4.54 6.72 -12.03
CA SER A 184 3.32 6.96 -11.27
C SER A 184 3.38 6.19 -9.96
N VAL A 185 2.72 6.68 -8.94
CA VAL A 185 2.64 6.03 -7.63
C VAL A 185 1.22 6.11 -7.09
N TYR A 186 0.80 5.08 -6.39
CA TYR A 186 -0.47 5.06 -5.66
C TYR A 186 -0.31 4.34 -4.32
N GLU A 187 -1.20 4.65 -3.39
CA GLU A 187 -1.35 3.94 -2.13
C GLU A 187 -2.28 2.75 -2.32
N HIS A 188 -1.77 1.52 -2.17
CA HIS A 188 -2.61 0.35 -2.05
C HIS A 188 -3.08 0.24 -0.60
N ASN A 189 -4.29 0.70 -0.36
CA ASN A 189 -4.75 0.97 1.00
C ASN A 189 -5.08 -0.29 1.82
N PHE A 190 -5.65 -1.33 1.20
CA PHE A 190 -6.11 -2.54 1.90
C PHE A 190 -6.93 -2.23 3.16
N TYR A 191 -7.93 -1.33 3.05
CA TYR A 191 -8.78 -0.99 4.19
C TYR A 191 -9.56 -2.18 4.73
N MET A 192 -9.48 -2.38 6.04
CA MET A 192 -10.17 -3.42 6.79
C MET A 192 -10.89 -2.79 7.99
N LEU A 193 -11.86 -1.90 7.74
CA LEU A 193 -12.53 -1.16 8.81
C LEU A 193 -13.19 -2.12 9.79
N ASP A 194 -12.67 -2.14 11.03
CA ASP A 194 -13.09 -3.03 12.11
C ASP A 194 -13.15 -4.52 11.73
N ARG A 195 -12.33 -4.91 10.74
CA ARG A 195 -12.28 -6.27 10.19
C ARG A 195 -13.63 -6.77 9.68
N GLN A 196 -14.51 -5.83 9.28
CA GLN A 196 -15.78 -6.20 8.67
C GLN A 196 -15.56 -6.70 7.22
N PRO A 197 -16.32 -7.71 6.78
CA PRO A 197 -16.28 -8.17 5.40
C PRO A 197 -16.80 -7.09 4.45
N THR A 198 -16.27 -7.05 3.23
CA THR A 198 -16.77 -6.17 2.16
C THR A 198 -18.22 -6.54 1.81
N GLY A 199 -19.09 -5.55 1.85
CA GLY A 199 -20.52 -5.74 1.61
C GLY A 199 -21.32 -4.43 1.80
N PRO A 200 -22.66 -4.52 1.92
CA PRO A 200 -23.58 -3.36 1.89
C PRO A 200 -23.36 -2.31 2.98
N ASP A 201 -22.60 -2.65 4.02
CA ASP A 201 -22.26 -1.70 5.08
C ASP A 201 -21.10 -0.76 4.69
N TYR A 202 -20.36 -1.08 3.63
CA TYR A 202 -19.31 -0.23 3.09
C TYR A 202 -19.82 0.74 2.04
N VAL A 203 -19.25 1.94 2.04
CA VAL A 203 -19.40 2.94 0.98
C VAL A 203 -18.06 3.63 0.73
N VAL A 204 -17.76 3.90 -0.54
CA VAL A 204 -16.63 4.75 -0.95
C VAL A 204 -17.19 6.03 -1.57
N ARG A 205 -16.77 7.21 -1.06
CA ARG A 205 -17.27 8.52 -1.48
C ARG A 205 -16.18 9.35 -2.13
N PHE A 206 -16.60 10.16 -3.09
CA PHE A 206 -15.74 11.07 -3.87
C PHE A 206 -16.34 12.48 -3.90
N PRO A 207 -15.54 13.54 -4.16
CA PRO A 207 -16.07 14.91 -4.29
C PRO A 207 -16.75 15.18 -5.66
N PHE A 208 -16.70 14.20 -6.58
CA PHE A 208 -17.23 14.28 -7.94
C PHE A 208 -18.20 13.12 -8.24
N ASP A 209 -19.03 13.29 -9.25
CA ASP A 209 -19.87 12.20 -9.76
C ASP A 209 -18.98 11.18 -10.47
N THR A 210 -18.99 9.95 -9.96
CA THR A 210 -18.10 8.88 -10.41
C THR A 210 -18.78 7.90 -11.35
N ARG A 211 -18.03 7.38 -12.31
CA ARG A 211 -18.45 6.37 -13.27
C ARG A 211 -17.45 5.23 -13.34
N ALA A 212 -17.95 4.02 -13.21
CA ALA A 212 -17.14 2.81 -13.40
C ALA A 212 -16.93 2.54 -14.91
N VAL A 213 -15.68 2.35 -15.32
CA VAL A 213 -15.31 2.03 -16.71
C VAL A 213 -15.63 0.59 -17.05
N ARG A 214 -15.46 -0.31 -16.08
CA ARG A 214 -15.76 -1.75 -16.24
C ARG A 214 -16.96 -2.16 -15.42
N PRO A 215 -17.71 -3.21 -15.86
CA PRO A 215 -18.82 -3.74 -15.07
C PRO A 215 -18.40 -4.18 -13.67
N LEU A 216 -19.20 -3.81 -12.68
CA LEU A 216 -19.01 -4.21 -11.27
C LEU A 216 -19.72 -5.52 -10.91
N ASN A 217 -20.23 -6.25 -11.93
CA ASN A 217 -20.73 -7.63 -11.87
C ASN A 217 -21.84 -7.87 -10.82
N GLY A 218 -22.66 -6.85 -10.53
CA GLY A 218 -23.70 -6.92 -9.51
C GLY A 218 -23.16 -7.10 -8.07
N LEU A 219 -21.88 -6.81 -7.85
CA LEU A 219 -21.24 -6.77 -6.52
C LEU A 219 -21.23 -5.36 -5.96
N ALA A 220 -21.05 -4.38 -6.82
CA ALA A 220 -21.04 -2.95 -6.47
C ALA A 220 -21.70 -2.12 -7.57
N GLU A 221 -21.95 -0.85 -7.29
CA GLU A 221 -22.55 0.12 -8.22
C GLU A 221 -22.02 1.52 -7.94
N ALA A 222 -21.70 2.28 -9.00
CA ALA A 222 -21.42 3.71 -8.92
C ALA A 222 -22.75 4.49 -8.96
N ARG A 223 -22.99 5.33 -7.94
CA ARG A 223 -24.22 6.13 -7.76
C ARG A 223 -23.85 7.58 -7.44
N GLY A 224 -23.85 8.46 -8.43
CA GLY A 224 -23.42 9.83 -8.23
C GLY A 224 -21.99 9.88 -7.67
N ARG A 225 -21.83 10.40 -6.47
CA ARG A 225 -20.52 10.57 -5.80
C ARG A 225 -20.11 9.38 -4.94
N GLU A 226 -20.73 8.23 -5.11
CA GLU A 226 -20.50 7.06 -4.27
C GLU A 226 -20.30 5.79 -5.10
N VAL A 227 -19.50 4.85 -4.55
CA VAL A 227 -19.60 3.45 -4.91
C VAL A 227 -20.13 2.70 -3.70
N VAL A 228 -21.26 1.98 -3.91
CA VAL A 228 -21.92 1.15 -2.91
C VAL A 228 -21.75 -0.32 -3.24
N PHE A 229 -21.61 -1.15 -2.22
CA PHE A 229 -21.55 -2.60 -2.37
C PHE A 229 -22.95 -3.18 -2.18
N LEU A 230 -23.40 -4.03 -3.09
CA LEU A 230 -24.79 -4.50 -3.16
C LEU A 230 -25.06 -5.75 -2.33
N LYS A 231 -24.02 -6.53 -2.07
CA LYS A 231 -24.10 -7.78 -1.31
C LYS A 231 -22.73 -8.12 -0.70
N PRO A 232 -22.66 -8.97 0.33
CA PRO A 232 -21.38 -9.49 0.83
C PRO A 232 -20.63 -10.23 -0.29
N PHE A 233 -19.31 -10.09 -0.29
CA PHE A 233 -18.45 -10.81 -1.24
C PHE A 233 -18.20 -12.23 -0.74
N GLU A 234 -18.39 -13.21 -1.61
CA GLU A 234 -17.93 -14.57 -1.39
C GLU A 234 -16.40 -14.66 -1.48
N PRO A 235 -15.78 -15.66 -0.84
CA PRO A 235 -14.35 -15.91 -0.99
C PRO A 235 -13.93 -15.92 -2.47
N LYS A 236 -12.80 -15.24 -2.80
CA LYS A 236 -12.25 -15.06 -4.17
C LYS A 236 -13.06 -14.16 -5.12
N GLN A 237 -14.21 -13.65 -4.71
CA GLN A 237 -14.86 -12.59 -5.47
C GLN A 237 -14.09 -11.29 -5.33
N THR A 238 -13.92 -10.59 -6.43
CA THR A 238 -13.26 -9.27 -6.49
C THR A 238 -14.01 -8.34 -7.42
N VAL A 239 -13.88 -7.06 -7.17
CA VAL A 239 -14.25 -5.98 -8.07
C VAL A 239 -12.97 -5.29 -8.51
N PHE A 240 -12.87 -4.97 -9.80
CA PHE A 240 -11.80 -4.15 -10.34
C PHE A 240 -12.37 -3.27 -11.44
N THR A 241 -12.25 -1.95 -11.27
CA THR A 241 -12.63 -0.98 -12.31
C THR A 241 -11.78 0.28 -12.19
N GLU A 242 -11.54 0.94 -13.29
CA GLU A 242 -11.14 2.34 -13.29
C GLU A 242 -12.38 3.20 -13.02
N LEU A 243 -12.20 4.29 -12.28
CA LEU A 243 -13.23 5.27 -11.99
C LEU A 243 -12.89 6.57 -12.71
N GLU A 244 -13.89 7.18 -13.32
CA GLU A 244 -13.81 8.48 -14.00
C GLU A 244 -14.72 9.50 -13.32
N GLY A 245 -14.54 10.78 -13.64
CA GLY A 245 -15.34 11.90 -13.13
C GLY A 245 -14.52 12.97 -12.43
N PHE A 246 -13.28 12.65 -12.02
CA PHE A 246 -12.36 13.61 -11.43
C PHE A 246 -11.81 14.59 -12.47
N GLY A 247 -11.46 15.81 -12.02
CA GLY A 247 -10.80 16.84 -12.82
C GLY A 247 -9.27 16.84 -12.62
N THR A 248 -8.69 18.03 -12.68
CA THR A 248 -7.24 18.25 -12.63
C THR A 248 -6.75 18.93 -11.34
N GLU A 249 -7.65 19.11 -10.39
CA GLU A 249 -7.34 19.80 -9.13
C GLU A 249 -6.96 18.80 -8.04
N ALA A 250 -6.05 19.19 -7.15
CA ALA A 250 -5.69 18.36 -5.99
C ALA A 250 -6.89 18.05 -5.08
N GLY A 251 -7.90 18.91 -5.05
CA GLY A 251 -9.13 18.72 -4.28
C GLY A 251 -9.98 17.52 -4.72
N ASP A 252 -9.76 16.98 -5.92
CA ASP A 252 -10.42 15.76 -6.37
C ASP A 252 -9.83 14.50 -5.70
N TYR A 253 -8.62 14.58 -5.16
CA TYR A 253 -8.07 13.54 -4.33
C TYR A 253 -8.60 13.67 -2.88
N ASP A 254 -9.90 13.46 -2.71
CA ASP A 254 -10.61 13.41 -1.43
C ASP A 254 -11.53 12.19 -1.43
N ILE A 255 -11.03 11.08 -0.92
CA ILE A 255 -11.69 9.78 -0.94
C ILE A 255 -12.06 9.39 0.47
N ARG A 256 -13.31 8.98 0.70
CA ARG A 256 -13.78 8.49 1.99
C ARG A 256 -14.19 7.05 1.88
N VAL A 257 -13.79 6.24 2.84
CA VAL A 257 -14.25 4.86 3.02
C VAL A 257 -14.90 4.76 4.38
N GLU A 258 -16.15 4.33 4.41
CA GLU A 258 -16.97 4.23 5.61
C GLU A 258 -17.54 2.82 5.76
N ASN A 259 -17.64 2.36 7.00
CA ASN A 259 -18.42 1.19 7.38
C ASN A 259 -19.57 1.59 8.29
N HIS A 260 -20.78 1.63 7.76
CA HIS A 260 -21.97 2.12 8.46
C HIS A 260 -22.50 1.17 9.55
N LYS A 261 -22.04 -0.08 9.59
CA LYS A 261 -22.37 -1.00 10.68
C LYS A 261 -21.60 -0.66 11.97
N THR A 262 -20.33 -0.30 11.84
CA THR A 262 -19.47 -0.03 13.00
C THR A 262 -19.30 1.46 13.29
N GLY A 263 -19.47 2.31 12.27
CA GLY A 263 -19.21 3.73 12.31
C GLY A 263 -17.75 4.10 12.02
N ALA A 264 -16.89 3.16 11.64
CA ALA A 264 -15.53 3.48 11.25
C ALA A 264 -15.50 4.22 9.90
N GLY A 265 -14.85 5.38 9.86
CA GLY A 265 -14.64 6.19 8.66
C GLY A 265 -13.18 6.62 8.52
N VAL A 266 -12.71 6.68 7.28
CA VAL A 266 -11.41 7.24 6.93
C VAL A 266 -11.54 8.11 5.68
N ARG A 267 -10.92 9.28 5.71
CA ARG A 267 -10.80 10.21 4.59
C ARG A 267 -9.35 10.28 4.15
N GLN A 268 -9.09 10.00 2.90
CA GLN A 268 -7.76 10.07 2.28
C GLN A 268 -7.71 11.29 1.36
N THR A 269 -6.73 12.16 1.55
CA THR A 269 -6.49 13.34 0.72
C THR A 269 -5.03 13.43 0.31
N ALA A 270 -4.74 14.14 -0.80
CA ALA A 270 -3.39 14.46 -1.22
C ALA A 270 -3.25 15.93 -1.59
N ASP A 271 -1.99 16.40 -1.68
CA ASP A 271 -1.63 17.72 -2.19
C ASP A 271 -1.32 17.73 -3.70
N ARG A 272 -1.64 16.62 -4.39
CA ARG A 272 -1.45 16.42 -5.84
C ARG A 272 -2.75 16.02 -6.51
N PRO A 273 -2.97 16.40 -7.78
CA PRO A 273 -4.12 15.95 -8.52
C PRO A 273 -4.05 14.45 -8.82
N LEU A 274 -5.23 13.85 -9.02
CA LEU A 274 -5.35 12.49 -9.52
C LEU A 274 -4.87 12.40 -10.97
N ALA A 275 -4.00 11.43 -11.26
CA ALA A 275 -3.65 11.03 -12.62
C ALA A 275 -4.54 9.87 -13.11
N ARG A 276 -4.94 9.00 -12.18
CA ARG A 276 -5.80 7.84 -12.41
C ARG A 276 -6.43 7.42 -11.10
N LEU A 277 -7.63 6.84 -11.16
CA LEU A 277 -8.29 6.29 -9.99
C LEU A 277 -8.80 4.88 -10.32
N VAL A 278 -8.50 3.92 -9.45
CA VAL A 278 -8.93 2.53 -9.56
C VAL A 278 -9.68 2.16 -8.28
N LEU A 279 -10.71 1.36 -8.40
CA LEU A 279 -11.31 0.65 -7.28
C LEU A 279 -11.04 -0.84 -7.45
N TRP A 280 -10.29 -1.40 -6.51
CA TRP A 280 -10.20 -2.84 -6.30
C TRP A 280 -10.77 -3.18 -4.93
N SER A 281 -11.48 -4.30 -4.84
CA SER A 281 -12.00 -4.81 -3.56
C SER A 281 -12.08 -6.33 -3.60
N ALA A 282 -11.82 -6.95 -2.45
CA ALA A 282 -11.96 -8.38 -2.22
C ALA A 282 -12.87 -8.61 -1.00
N ALA A 283 -13.14 -9.85 -0.63
CA ALA A 283 -14.06 -10.18 0.46
C ALA A 283 -13.67 -9.56 1.83
N THR A 284 -12.40 -9.27 2.04
CA THR A 284 -11.85 -8.79 3.32
C THR A 284 -11.34 -7.36 3.29
N THR A 285 -11.34 -6.69 2.13
CA THR A 285 -10.70 -5.37 1.99
C THR A 285 -11.29 -4.54 0.87
N VAL A 286 -11.28 -3.21 1.06
CA VAL A 286 -11.70 -2.20 0.09
C VAL A 286 -10.52 -1.30 -0.22
N CYS A 287 -10.18 -1.14 -1.50
CA CYS A 287 -9.01 -0.39 -1.97
C CYS A 287 -9.38 0.58 -3.09
N PRO A 288 -9.73 1.82 -2.81
CA PRO A 288 -9.59 2.89 -3.78
C PRO A 288 -8.09 3.19 -3.93
N GLU A 289 -7.61 3.11 -5.17
CA GLU A 289 -6.21 3.29 -5.55
C GLU A 289 -6.09 4.58 -6.36
N ALA A 290 -5.61 5.62 -5.73
CA ALA A 290 -5.48 6.96 -6.30
C ALA A 290 -4.04 7.21 -6.75
N PHE A 291 -3.83 7.31 -8.05
CA PHE A 291 -2.53 7.48 -8.67
C PHE A 291 -2.18 8.96 -8.82
N ILE A 292 -0.92 9.28 -8.60
CA ILE A 292 -0.31 10.56 -8.97
C ILE A 292 0.89 10.30 -9.88
N ASP A 293 1.20 11.26 -10.76
CA ASP A 293 2.38 11.22 -11.60
C ASP A 293 3.54 11.98 -10.94
N VAL A 294 4.72 11.37 -10.97
CA VAL A 294 5.95 11.93 -10.41
C VAL A 294 7.03 11.96 -11.48
N LYS A 295 7.56 13.16 -11.78
CA LYS A 295 8.68 13.35 -12.68
C LYS A 295 9.77 14.15 -11.97
N VAL A 296 11.00 13.63 -12.00
CA VAL A 296 12.15 14.22 -11.30
C VAL A 296 13.36 14.24 -12.24
N GLU A 297 13.74 15.43 -12.68
CA GLU A 297 14.92 15.61 -13.52
C GLU A 297 16.21 15.33 -12.73
N PRO A 298 17.36 15.00 -13.37
CA PRO A 298 18.63 14.81 -12.70
C PRO A 298 19.00 16.00 -11.78
N GLY A 299 19.33 15.70 -10.53
CA GLY A 299 19.65 16.68 -9.50
C GLY A 299 18.46 17.36 -8.82
N ALA A 300 17.24 17.19 -9.36
CA ALA A 300 16.01 17.74 -8.79
C ALA A 300 15.39 16.84 -7.71
N GLU A 301 14.38 17.37 -7.01
CA GLU A 301 13.57 16.68 -6.03
C GLU A 301 12.08 16.95 -6.27
N SER A 302 11.23 15.98 -6.01
CA SER A 302 9.79 16.09 -5.96
C SER A 302 9.27 15.61 -4.62
N SER A 303 8.25 16.28 -4.08
CA SER A 303 7.60 15.89 -2.82
C SER A 303 6.08 15.85 -2.97
N TRP A 304 5.44 14.99 -2.20
CA TRP A 304 3.98 14.91 -2.08
C TRP A 304 3.59 14.40 -0.71
N ARG A 305 2.33 14.67 -0.35
CA ARG A 305 1.77 14.27 0.95
C ARG A 305 0.43 13.58 0.74
N ILE A 306 0.25 12.45 1.43
CA ILE A 306 -1.03 11.77 1.60
C ILE A 306 -1.44 11.87 3.06
N THR A 307 -2.69 12.20 3.31
CA THR A 307 -3.25 12.34 4.66
C THR A 307 -4.47 11.46 4.82
N TYR A 308 -4.49 10.68 5.89
CA TYR A 308 -5.63 9.86 6.32
C TYR A 308 -6.19 10.47 7.60
N GLU A 309 -7.44 10.90 7.55
CA GLU A 309 -8.19 11.41 8.72
C GLU A 309 -9.19 10.34 9.14
N PHE A 310 -9.10 9.89 10.40
CA PHE A 310 -10.01 8.91 10.98
C PHE A 310 -11.16 9.61 11.67
N TYR A 311 -12.39 9.13 11.47
CA TYR A 311 -13.58 9.75 12.03
C TYR A 311 -14.70 8.73 12.29
N GLU A 312 -15.70 9.14 13.11
CA GLU A 312 -16.94 8.38 13.29
C GLU A 312 -17.90 8.74 12.17
N ALA A 313 -18.25 7.75 11.34
CA ALA A 313 -19.29 7.85 10.33
C ALA A 313 -20.67 7.53 10.91
N ASP A 314 -21.72 7.96 10.23
CA ASP A 314 -23.10 7.63 10.60
C ASP A 314 -23.31 6.11 10.57
N ARG A 315 -24.00 5.59 11.58
CA ARG A 315 -24.42 4.19 11.65
C ARG A 315 -25.84 4.04 11.10
N LYS A 316 -26.03 2.96 10.37
CA LYS A 316 -27.36 2.54 9.91
C LYS A 316 -27.98 1.52 10.85
#